data_62ab49299052be1a8a010232d91572cb
#
_entry.id   62ab49299052be1a8a010232d91572cb
#
_cell.length_a   1.000
_cell.length_b   1.000
_cell.length_c   1.000
_cell.angle_alpha   90.00
_cell.angle_beta   90.00
_cell.angle_gamma   90.00
#
_symmetry.space_group_name_H-M   'P 1'
#
loop_
_entity.id
_entity.type
_entity.pdbx_description
1 polymer ?
#
loop_
_entity_poly.entity_id
_entity_poly.type
_entity_poly.pdbx_seq_one_letter_code
_entity_poly.pdbx_strand_id
1 'polypeptide(L)'
;DLFSPETYRAFSESGQEISGFRENRRRSAANIKPGDRLICYMTKLSRWIGVLEVSSNYFVDHQPVFMEADDPFVVRFRVSPHVWLQPEKGIPISNDISWKHLSFTKDLQKDNTAWTGKVRGSLTKLTDEDGAYLERILIEQRESQKSYPLTAIDRKNLRPSVINSE
;
A
#
# COMPACT_ATOMS: atom_id res chain seq x y z
N ASP A 1 4.32 0.40 2.20
CA ASP A 1 4.12 -0.69 1.25
C ASP A 1 3.26 -0.21 0.10
N LEU A 2 3.68 -0.47 -1.13
CA LEU A 2 2.95 -0.04 -2.32
C LEU A 2 2.25 -1.22 -2.97
N PHE A 3 1.01 -1.02 -3.32
CA PHE A 3 0.22 -1.98 -4.07
C PHE A 3 -0.30 -1.35 -5.36
N SER A 4 -0.09 -2.05 -6.47
CA SER A 4 -0.89 -1.82 -7.67
C SER A 4 -2.27 -2.46 -7.48
N PRO A 5 -3.28 -2.14 -8.29
CA PRO A 5 -4.54 -2.87 -8.24
C PRO A 5 -4.38 -4.39 -8.38
N GLU A 6 -3.42 -4.84 -9.17
CA GLU A 6 -3.13 -6.27 -9.36
C GLU A 6 -2.53 -6.91 -8.12
N THR A 7 -1.50 -6.31 -7.53
CA THR A 7 -0.88 -6.85 -6.31
C THR A 7 -1.79 -6.71 -5.09
N TYR A 8 -2.64 -5.68 -5.04
CA TYR A 8 -3.70 -5.56 -4.04
C TYR A 8 -4.63 -6.77 -4.09
N ARG A 9 -5.08 -7.12 -5.29
CA ARG A 9 -5.96 -8.28 -5.48
C ARG A 9 -5.25 -9.57 -5.08
N ALA A 10 -4.03 -9.77 -5.56
CA ALA A 10 -3.24 -10.96 -5.24
C ALA A 10 -3.03 -11.12 -3.73
N PHE A 11 -2.68 -10.05 -3.03
CA PHE A 11 -2.54 -10.06 -1.58
C PHE A 11 -3.86 -10.39 -0.88
N SER A 12 -4.95 -9.76 -1.31
CA SER A 12 -6.29 -10.00 -0.74
C SER A 12 -6.73 -11.45 -0.90
N GLU A 13 -6.47 -12.05 -2.07
CA GLU A 13 -6.88 -13.42 -2.38
C GLU A 13 -5.96 -14.49 -1.78
N SER A 14 -4.71 -14.14 -1.47
CA SER A 14 -3.73 -15.09 -0.92
C SER A 14 -3.82 -15.31 0.59
N GLY A 15 -4.80 -14.70 1.27
CA GLY A 15 -4.99 -14.84 2.70
C GLY A 15 -4.36 -13.75 3.55
N GLN A 16 -3.72 -12.75 2.94
CA GLN A 16 -3.19 -11.55 3.61
C GLN A 16 -2.10 -11.87 4.66
N GLU A 17 -1.31 -12.91 4.41
CA GLU A 17 -0.30 -13.39 5.35
C GLU A 17 1.13 -13.03 4.95
N ILE A 18 1.37 -12.74 3.67
CA ILE A 18 2.70 -12.47 3.12
C ILE A 18 2.66 -11.22 2.27
N SER A 19 3.56 -10.27 2.55
CA SER A 19 3.82 -9.12 1.70
C SER A 19 5.17 -9.28 1.01
N GLY A 20 5.27 -8.88 -0.25
CA GLY A 20 6.45 -9.10 -1.08
C GLY A 20 6.99 -7.82 -1.72
N PHE A 21 8.30 -7.81 -1.91
CA PHE A 21 9.04 -6.68 -2.46
C PHE A 21 10.06 -7.20 -3.47
N ARG A 22 10.46 -6.32 -4.39
CA ARG A 22 11.50 -6.65 -5.37
C ARG A 22 12.87 -6.79 -4.71
N GLU A 23 13.75 -7.53 -5.36
CA GLU A 23 15.11 -7.81 -4.90
C GLU A 23 15.88 -6.53 -4.54
N ASN A 24 15.69 -5.45 -5.28
CA ASN A 24 16.35 -4.17 -5.02
C ASN A 24 15.92 -3.52 -3.70
N ARG A 25 14.95 -4.06 -3.00
CA ARG A 25 14.49 -3.60 -1.68
C ARG A 25 15.08 -4.41 -0.52
N ARG A 26 15.92 -5.39 -0.80
CA ARG A 26 16.50 -6.26 0.24
C ARG A 26 17.23 -5.47 1.33
N ARG A 27 18.00 -4.45 0.95
CA ARG A 27 18.73 -3.62 1.91
C ARG A 27 17.78 -2.87 2.85
N SER A 28 16.72 -2.29 2.30
CA SER A 28 15.69 -1.63 3.12
C SER A 28 14.95 -2.64 4.00
N ALA A 29 14.64 -3.82 3.47
CA ALA A 29 13.97 -4.89 4.21
C ALA A 29 14.79 -5.37 5.42
N ALA A 30 16.12 -5.35 5.33
CA ALA A 30 16.99 -5.76 6.42
C ALA A 30 16.84 -4.87 7.68
N ASN A 31 16.34 -3.65 7.53
CA ASN A 31 16.12 -2.72 8.64
C ASN A 31 14.73 -2.88 9.28
N ILE A 32 13.86 -3.70 8.69
CA ILE A 32 12.50 -3.92 9.18
C ILE A 32 12.48 -5.16 10.07
N LYS A 33 11.84 -5.04 11.22
CA LYS A 33 11.82 -6.06 12.26
C LYS A 33 10.38 -6.43 12.63
N PRO A 34 10.17 -7.62 13.21
CA PRO A 34 8.86 -7.96 13.79
C PRO A 34 8.36 -6.88 14.74
N GLY A 35 7.09 -6.52 14.60
CA GLY A 35 6.46 -5.42 15.32
C GLY A 35 6.39 -4.11 14.54
N ASP A 36 7.22 -3.95 13.52
CA ASP A 36 7.15 -2.77 12.64
C ASP A 36 5.85 -2.77 11.84
N ARG A 37 5.39 -1.60 11.49
CA ARG A 37 4.16 -1.40 10.73
C ARG A 37 4.42 -0.88 9.34
N LEU A 38 3.72 -1.46 8.36
CA LEU A 38 3.74 -1.05 6.98
C LEU A 38 2.43 -0.32 6.68
N ILE A 39 2.52 0.98 6.41
CA ILE A 39 1.38 1.74 5.90
C ILE A 39 1.25 1.43 4.41
N CYS A 40 0.06 1.03 3.99
CA CYS A 40 -0.19 0.54 2.64
C CYS A 40 -0.90 1.59 1.79
N TYR A 41 -0.35 1.82 0.60
CA TYR A 41 -0.85 2.78 -0.38
C TYR A 41 -1.11 2.07 -1.70
N MET A 42 -2.28 2.31 -2.29
CA MET A 42 -2.62 1.78 -3.61
C MET A 42 -2.32 2.82 -4.68
N THR A 43 -1.37 2.52 -5.55
CA THR A 43 -1.07 3.33 -6.72
C THR A 43 -2.25 3.31 -7.69
N LYS A 44 -2.29 4.23 -8.64
CA LYS A 44 -3.38 4.47 -9.59
C LYS A 44 -4.64 5.06 -8.95
N LEU A 45 -5.14 4.48 -7.86
CA LEU A 45 -6.24 5.07 -7.10
C LEU A 45 -5.77 6.19 -6.16
N SER A 46 -4.49 6.19 -5.82
CA SER A 46 -3.90 7.17 -4.89
C SER A 46 -4.62 7.19 -3.54
N ARG A 47 -4.77 6.02 -2.94
CA ARG A 47 -5.49 5.85 -1.67
C ARG A 47 -4.66 5.09 -0.64
N TRP A 48 -4.76 5.51 0.59
CA TRP A 48 -4.28 4.74 1.74
C TRP A 48 -5.28 3.62 2.02
N ILE A 49 -4.81 2.37 2.06
CA ILE A 49 -5.69 1.20 2.09
C ILE A 49 -5.47 0.26 3.27
N GLY A 50 -4.38 0.39 4.00
CA GLY A 50 -4.16 -0.55 5.08
C GLY A 50 -2.97 -0.28 5.96
N VAL A 51 -2.91 -1.08 7.02
CA VAL A 51 -1.80 -1.16 7.96
C VAL A 51 -1.51 -2.64 8.19
N LEU A 52 -0.29 -3.05 7.91
CA LEU A 52 0.17 -4.42 8.15
C LEU A 52 1.22 -4.41 9.25
N GLU A 53 1.10 -5.31 10.22
CA GLU A 53 2.16 -5.55 11.19
C GLU A 53 3.08 -6.65 10.69
N VAL A 54 4.38 -6.37 10.69
CA VAL A 54 5.40 -7.34 10.33
C VAL A 54 5.58 -8.35 11.47
N SER A 55 5.53 -9.63 11.17
CA SER A 55 5.65 -10.70 12.17
C SER A 55 6.88 -11.59 11.97
N SER A 56 7.70 -11.31 10.97
CA SER A 56 8.96 -12.03 10.72
C SER A 56 10.04 -11.06 10.24
N ASN A 57 11.30 -11.51 10.28
CA ASN A 57 12.33 -10.90 9.47
C ASN A 57 12.06 -11.21 7.99
N TYR A 58 12.67 -10.47 7.07
CA TYR A 58 12.50 -10.78 5.67
C TYR A 58 13.08 -12.17 5.34
N PHE A 59 12.49 -12.80 4.36
CA PHE A 59 13.00 -14.03 3.76
C PHE A 59 12.88 -13.92 2.24
N VAL A 60 13.64 -14.75 1.54
CA VAL A 60 13.61 -14.80 0.08
C VAL A 60 12.87 -16.07 -0.34
N ASP A 61 11.86 -15.91 -1.18
CA ASP A 61 11.06 -16.99 -1.68
C ASP A 61 10.68 -16.71 -3.14
N HIS A 62 10.95 -17.65 -4.02
CA HIS A 62 10.69 -17.53 -5.45
C HIS A 62 9.37 -18.20 -5.87
N GLN A 63 8.64 -18.80 -4.94
CA GLN A 63 7.32 -19.37 -5.26
C GLN A 63 6.35 -18.25 -5.64
N PRO A 64 5.64 -18.38 -6.77
CA PRO A 64 4.70 -17.35 -7.20
C PRO A 64 3.57 -17.14 -6.18
N VAL A 65 3.36 -15.89 -5.76
CA VAL A 65 2.26 -15.48 -4.87
C VAL A 65 1.51 -14.30 -5.48
N PHE A 66 2.25 -13.32 -5.98
CA PHE A 66 1.68 -12.07 -6.49
C PHE A 66 1.53 -12.06 -8.00
N MET A 67 2.24 -12.92 -8.70
CA MET A 67 2.17 -13.14 -10.13
C MET A 67 2.26 -14.62 -10.41
N GLU A 68 1.62 -15.09 -11.49
CA GLU A 68 1.53 -16.52 -11.80
C GLU A 68 2.87 -17.16 -12.18
N ALA A 69 3.74 -16.39 -12.82
CA ALA A 69 5.07 -16.84 -13.22
C ALA A 69 6.05 -15.68 -13.12
N ASP A 70 7.32 -16.00 -12.90
CA ASP A 70 8.40 -15.01 -12.79
C ASP A 70 8.05 -13.88 -11.81
N ASP A 71 7.51 -14.25 -10.65
CA ASP A 71 7.12 -13.30 -9.62
C ASP A 71 8.35 -12.53 -9.13
N PRO A 72 8.43 -11.19 -9.36
CA PRO A 72 9.60 -10.42 -8.96
C PRO A 72 9.61 -10.07 -7.47
N PHE A 73 8.53 -10.35 -6.75
CA PHE A 73 8.35 -9.97 -5.34
C PHE A 73 8.88 -11.06 -4.42
N VAL A 74 10.19 -11.29 -4.49
CA VAL A 74 10.86 -12.42 -3.83
C VAL A 74 11.33 -12.11 -2.41
N VAL A 75 11.47 -10.84 -2.04
CA VAL A 75 11.81 -10.40 -0.68
C VAL A 75 10.52 -10.25 0.09
N ARG A 76 10.31 -11.12 1.08
CA ARG A 76 9.00 -11.27 1.71
C ARG A 76 9.04 -11.12 3.22
N PHE A 77 7.92 -10.69 3.77
CA PHE A 77 7.63 -10.70 5.20
C PHE A 77 6.34 -11.46 5.47
N ARG A 78 6.31 -12.16 6.61
CA ARG A 78 5.03 -12.54 7.19
C ARG A 78 4.42 -11.31 7.82
N VAL A 79 3.13 -11.10 7.61
CA VAL A 79 2.40 -9.93 8.07
C VAL A 79 1.06 -10.33 8.67
N SER A 80 0.52 -9.45 9.50
CA SER A 80 -0.82 -9.55 10.06
C SER A 80 -1.55 -8.22 9.81
N PRO A 81 -2.69 -8.23 9.10
CA PRO A 81 -3.41 -6.99 8.82
C PRO A 81 -4.07 -6.43 10.08
N HIS A 82 -3.80 -5.17 10.37
CA HIS A 82 -4.58 -4.38 11.32
C HIS A 82 -5.72 -3.65 10.62
N VAL A 83 -5.44 -3.15 9.42
CA VAL A 83 -6.42 -2.50 8.56
C VAL A 83 -6.19 -3.00 7.13
N TRP A 84 -7.25 -3.42 6.46
CA TRP A 84 -7.23 -3.74 5.04
C TRP A 84 -8.57 -3.36 4.45
N LEU A 85 -8.60 -2.26 3.71
CA LEU A 85 -9.84 -1.62 3.25
C LEU A 85 -10.17 -2.03 1.82
N GLN A 86 -11.46 -2.12 1.52
CA GLN A 86 -11.92 -2.20 0.14
C GLN A 86 -11.57 -0.89 -0.58
N PRO A 87 -11.39 -0.89 -1.91
CA PRO A 87 -10.96 0.30 -2.65
C PRO A 87 -11.82 1.54 -2.39
N GLU A 88 -13.14 1.41 -2.32
CA GLU A 88 -14.08 2.50 -2.06
C GLU A 88 -14.03 3.00 -0.60
N LYS A 89 -13.38 2.28 0.28
CA LYS A 89 -13.15 2.67 1.68
C LYS A 89 -11.74 3.19 1.91
N GLY A 90 -10.84 3.02 0.93
CA GLY A 90 -9.50 3.59 0.97
C GLY A 90 -9.58 5.11 1.06
N ILE A 91 -8.68 5.72 1.82
CA ILE A 91 -8.65 7.17 2.03
C ILE A 91 -7.86 7.82 0.90
N PRO A 92 -8.48 8.63 0.04
CA PRO A 92 -7.74 9.35 -1.00
C PRO A 92 -6.67 10.24 -0.39
N ILE A 93 -5.46 10.20 -0.94
CA ILE A 93 -4.39 11.09 -0.44
C ILE A 93 -4.75 12.56 -0.58
N SER A 94 -5.54 12.89 -1.61
CA SER A 94 -6.01 14.27 -1.85
C SER A 94 -7.11 14.74 -0.90
N ASN A 95 -7.74 13.83 -0.14
CA ASN A 95 -8.72 14.23 0.85
C ASN A 95 -8.04 14.99 1.98
N ASP A 96 -8.70 16.02 2.50
CA ASP A 96 -8.12 16.91 3.53
C ASP A 96 -7.70 16.16 4.80
N ILE A 97 -8.36 15.07 5.14
CA ILE A 97 -7.98 14.25 6.30
C ILE A 97 -6.57 13.67 6.14
N SER A 98 -6.13 13.46 4.91
CA SER A 98 -4.76 13.04 4.58
C SER A 98 -3.89 14.24 4.23
N TRP A 99 -4.30 15.00 3.23
CA TRP A 99 -3.47 16.03 2.59
C TRP A 99 -2.97 17.10 3.54
N LYS A 100 -3.83 17.61 4.40
CA LYS A 100 -3.51 18.74 5.31
C LYS A 100 -2.62 18.35 6.49
N HIS A 101 -2.38 17.06 6.69
CA HIS A 101 -1.73 16.56 7.90
C HIS A 101 -0.38 15.88 7.67
N LEU A 102 -0.07 15.50 6.43
CA LEU A 102 1.18 14.82 6.13
C LEU A 102 2.30 15.83 5.84
N SER A 103 3.50 15.57 6.34
CA SER A 103 4.64 16.46 6.19
C SER A 103 5.00 16.76 4.73
N PHE A 104 4.71 15.82 3.84
CA PHE A 104 5.05 15.93 2.41
C PHE A 104 3.91 16.40 1.51
N THR A 105 2.75 16.74 2.07
CA THR A 105 1.60 17.26 1.30
C THR A 105 1.02 18.54 1.87
N LYS A 106 1.07 18.75 3.19
CA LYS A 106 0.33 19.82 3.90
C LYS A 106 0.61 21.22 3.37
N ASP A 107 1.82 21.50 2.91
CA ASP A 107 2.23 22.82 2.43
C ASP A 107 2.16 22.94 0.90
N LEU A 108 1.64 21.92 0.22
CA LEU A 108 1.52 21.89 -1.24
C LEU A 108 0.09 22.19 -1.68
N GLN A 109 -0.04 22.85 -2.83
CA GLN A 109 -1.30 22.88 -3.56
C GLN A 109 -1.63 21.48 -4.08
N LYS A 110 -2.90 21.13 -4.13
CA LYS A 110 -3.31 19.74 -4.50
C LYS A 110 -2.96 19.34 -5.94
N ASP A 111 -2.70 20.30 -6.81
CA ASP A 111 -2.21 20.05 -8.17
C ASP A 111 -0.69 19.89 -8.25
N ASN A 112 0.04 20.16 -7.17
CA ASN A 112 1.48 19.95 -7.10
C ASN A 112 1.78 18.46 -6.94
N THR A 113 2.71 17.93 -7.73
CA THR A 113 3.07 16.51 -7.76
C THR A 113 4.36 16.17 -7.03
N ALA A 114 4.97 17.14 -6.32
CA ALA A 114 6.25 16.93 -5.63
C ALA A 114 6.19 15.83 -4.57
N TRP A 115 5.01 15.54 -4.01
CA TRP A 115 4.80 14.50 -3.01
C TRP A 115 4.93 13.08 -3.56
N THR A 116 4.79 12.89 -4.87
CA THR A 116 4.72 11.55 -5.47
C THR A 116 5.97 10.71 -5.24
N GLY A 117 7.12 11.35 -5.06
CA GLY A 117 8.36 10.65 -4.74
C GLY A 117 8.30 9.83 -3.46
N LYS A 118 7.46 10.21 -2.50
CA LYS A 118 7.28 9.48 -1.24
C LYS A 118 6.49 8.17 -1.42
N VAL A 119 5.70 8.07 -2.46
CA VAL A 119 4.83 6.91 -2.72
C VAL A 119 5.17 6.21 -4.04
N ARG A 120 6.36 6.42 -4.60
CA ARG A 120 6.84 5.71 -5.79
C ARG A 120 7.62 4.45 -5.48
N GLY A 121 8.32 4.44 -4.35
CA GLY A 121 9.15 3.31 -3.95
C GLY A 121 8.58 2.63 -2.72
N SER A 122 8.50 1.32 -2.76
CA SER A 122 8.13 0.52 -1.57
C SER A 122 9.20 0.64 -0.50
N LEU A 123 8.79 0.48 0.75
CA LEU A 123 9.65 0.54 1.94
C LEU A 123 10.35 1.89 2.11
N THR A 124 9.75 2.96 1.61
CA THR A 124 10.16 4.32 1.94
C THR A 124 9.75 4.60 3.38
N LYS A 125 10.71 5.01 4.19
CA LYS A 125 10.44 5.32 5.59
C LYS A 125 9.66 6.63 5.71
N LEU A 126 8.53 6.58 6.40
CA LEU A 126 7.78 7.76 6.80
C LEU A 126 8.38 8.33 8.09
N THR A 127 8.16 9.63 8.34
CA THR A 127 8.44 10.17 9.67
C THR A 127 7.56 9.48 10.70
N ASP A 128 8.00 9.42 11.94
CA ASP A 128 7.21 8.81 13.02
C ASP A 128 5.84 9.50 13.17
N GLU A 129 5.79 10.81 12.98
CA GLU A 129 4.56 11.60 13.04
C GLU A 129 3.59 11.24 11.91
N ASP A 130 4.08 11.17 10.67
CA ASP A 130 3.26 10.80 9.52
C ASP A 130 2.75 9.37 9.66
N GLY A 131 3.61 8.45 10.05
CA GLY A 131 3.24 7.05 10.24
C GLY A 131 2.17 6.88 11.31
N ALA A 132 2.35 7.52 12.47
CA ALA A 132 1.38 7.47 13.56
C ALA A 132 0.04 8.08 13.16
N TYR A 133 0.05 9.19 12.44
CA TYR A 133 -1.16 9.85 11.95
C TYR A 133 -1.92 8.96 10.98
N LEU A 134 -1.23 8.42 9.98
CA LEU A 134 -1.85 7.54 8.98
C LEU A 134 -2.41 6.27 9.62
N GLU A 135 -1.69 5.67 10.54
CA GLU A 135 -2.20 4.51 11.28
C GLU A 135 -3.50 4.86 12.02
N ARG A 136 -3.52 5.99 12.70
CA ARG A 136 -4.71 6.43 13.44
C ARG A 136 -5.92 6.61 12.52
N ILE A 137 -5.79 7.35 11.42
CA ILE A 137 -6.93 7.59 10.52
C ILE A 137 -7.38 6.32 9.80
N LEU A 138 -6.46 5.40 9.54
CA LEU A 138 -6.79 4.11 8.93
C LEU A 138 -7.53 3.21 9.91
N ILE A 139 -7.15 3.18 11.17
CA ILE A 139 -7.89 2.46 12.22
C ILE A 139 -9.30 3.06 12.39
N GLU A 140 -9.42 4.39 12.44
CA GLU A 140 -10.71 5.06 12.48
C GLU A 140 -11.58 4.72 11.26
N GLN A 141 -10.98 4.68 10.09
CA GLN A 141 -11.67 4.31 8.85
C GLN A 141 -12.14 2.85 8.86
N ARG A 142 -11.34 1.95 9.41
CA ARG A 142 -11.75 0.56 9.60
C ARG A 142 -13.05 0.47 10.41
N GLU A 143 -13.19 1.27 11.44
CA GLU A 143 -14.40 1.28 12.29
C GLU A 143 -15.57 2.01 11.64
N SER A 144 -15.33 3.17 11.04
CA SER A 144 -16.40 4.03 10.50
C SER A 144 -16.89 3.60 9.12
N GLN A 145 -16.04 2.95 8.32
CA GLN A 145 -16.36 2.51 6.96
C GLN A 145 -16.94 3.63 6.08
N LYS A 146 -16.40 4.83 6.20
CA LYS A 146 -16.82 5.95 5.38
C LYS A 146 -16.58 5.65 3.90
N SER A 147 -17.55 5.92 3.04
CA SER A 147 -17.40 5.70 1.61
C SER A 147 -16.69 6.88 0.94
N TYR A 148 -15.71 6.57 0.11
CA TYR A 148 -15.06 7.49 -0.81
C TYR A 148 -15.32 6.96 -2.23
N PRO A 149 -16.39 7.44 -2.90
CA PRO A 149 -16.81 6.88 -4.17
C PRO A 149 -15.70 6.81 -5.20
N LEU A 150 -15.68 5.73 -5.97
CA LEU A 150 -14.75 5.56 -7.07
C LEU A 150 -15.22 6.34 -8.30
N THR A 151 -14.31 7.01 -8.97
CA THR A 151 -14.58 7.64 -10.27
C THR A 151 -14.61 6.58 -11.37
N ALA A 152 -15.06 6.98 -12.56
CA ALA A 152 -15.00 6.09 -13.74
C ALA A 152 -13.57 5.68 -14.06
N ILE A 153 -12.60 6.58 -13.90
CA ILE A 153 -11.18 6.30 -14.09
C ILE A 153 -10.69 5.30 -13.05
N ASP A 154 -11.07 5.45 -11.77
CA ASP A 154 -10.72 4.52 -10.71
C ASP A 154 -11.22 3.11 -11.02
N ARG A 155 -12.46 2.99 -11.47
CA ARG A 155 -13.06 1.70 -11.84
C ARG A 155 -12.32 1.05 -13.00
N LYS A 156 -11.92 1.85 -13.99
CA LYS A 156 -11.10 1.38 -15.11
C LYS A 156 -9.75 0.86 -14.62
N ASN A 157 -9.10 1.57 -13.70
CA ASN A 157 -7.80 1.19 -13.16
C ASN A 157 -7.86 -0.10 -12.32
N LEU A 158 -9.02 -0.41 -11.74
CA LEU A 158 -9.22 -1.64 -10.98
C LEU A 158 -9.53 -2.86 -11.85
N ARG A 159 -9.89 -2.67 -13.11
CA ARG A 159 -10.17 -3.81 -14.00
C ARG A 159 -8.87 -4.55 -14.29
N PRO A 160 -8.93 -5.90 -14.37
CA PRO A 160 -7.81 -6.68 -14.84
C PRO A 160 -7.35 -6.17 -16.20
N SER A 161 -6.03 -6.09 -16.41
CA SER A 161 -5.49 -5.83 -17.74
C SER A 161 -6.01 -6.90 -18.66
N VAL A 162 -6.76 -6.49 -19.70
CA VAL A 162 -7.11 -7.41 -20.79
C VAL A 162 -5.82 -7.61 -21.56
N ILE A 163 -5.14 -8.71 -21.26
CA ILE A 163 -4.14 -9.20 -22.19
C ILE A 163 -4.93 -9.65 -23.40
N ASN A 164 -4.81 -8.92 -24.49
CA ASN A 164 -5.26 -9.43 -25.77
C ASN A 164 -4.42 -10.65 -26.08
N SER A 165 -4.89 -11.78 -25.66
CA SER A 165 -4.38 -13.05 -26.15
C SER A 165 -4.97 -13.24 -27.53
N GLU A 166 -4.28 -12.78 -28.51
CA GLU A 166 -4.47 -13.30 -29.87
C GLU A 166 -3.39 -14.30 -30.16
#